data_d2d27138b6b01645659ee1f784cadfaa
#
_entry.id   d2d27138b6b01645659ee1f784cadfaa
#
_cell.length_a   1.000
_cell.length_b   1.000
_cell.length_c   1.000
_cell.angle_alpha   90.00
_cell.angle_beta   90.00
_cell.angle_gamma   90.00
#
_symmetry.space_group_name_H-M   'P 1'
#
loop_
_entity.id
_entity.type
_entity.pdbx_description
1 polymer ?
#
loop_
_entity_poly.entity_id
_entity_poly.type
_entity_poly.pdbx_seq_one_letter_code
_entity_poly.pdbx_strand_id
1 'polypeptide(L)'
;MFLKKFFLLNQMHSLLKKSVFSISFGTSLSKLAGCIRQIFIAAAFGVGITYDAFNYAYIIPSFLLIIVGGINGPLHNAVVAVLTPLNKKNGGIVLTQVSIKLSIILLGFAMLIYFNSRLLIELLAPNLSYEAKSIATYQLKILTPCIPLSGFIGLSFGALNSRGKFFLSSISPAITSITTIFFILISWIFNQENTSSNFLTFTGLLAFATLTGTFIQFVVQIWEINKIGLLRLESPFKLFKNEEKRIFKLIVPASISSGLSQINVFIDMFFASSFQGAASGLAYGNFLIQAPLGILSNSLILPLLPQFSKLRSKKDLRGLQKNLMSGIEYCFLTSIFLTGFFITFNNQIVQFVFERGAFDYAATLKVKNILIAYAVGIPFYLYRD
;
A
#
# COMPACT_ATOMS: atom_id res chain seq x y z
N MET A 1 45.36 -10.99 8.63
CA MET A 1 44.34 -9.90 8.67
C MET A 1 43.55 -9.77 7.35
N PHE A 2 44.20 -9.86 6.18
CA PHE A 2 43.63 -9.74 4.83
C PHE A 2 42.61 -10.86 4.50
N LEU A 3 42.90 -12.11 4.75
CA LEU A 3 42.04 -13.27 4.50
C LEU A 3 40.74 -13.22 5.30
N LYS A 4 40.77 -12.75 6.55
CA LYS A 4 39.59 -12.59 7.40
C LYS A 4 38.66 -11.49 6.88
N LYS A 5 39.23 -10.42 6.29
CA LYS A 5 38.46 -9.31 5.68
C LYS A 5 37.84 -9.73 4.33
N PHE A 6 38.52 -10.54 3.56
CA PHE A 6 38.03 -11.11 2.29
C PHE A 6 36.90 -12.12 2.53
N PHE A 7 37.01 -12.98 3.56
CA PHE A 7 35.97 -13.93 3.95
C PHE A 7 34.71 -13.22 4.46
N LEU A 8 34.87 -12.15 5.26
CA LEU A 8 33.78 -11.31 5.74
C LEU A 8 33.08 -10.57 4.58
N LEU A 9 33.82 -10.07 3.59
CA LEU A 9 33.25 -9.42 2.40
C LEU A 9 32.45 -10.40 1.54
N ASN A 10 32.96 -11.63 1.34
CA ASN A 10 32.20 -12.66 0.60
C ASN A 10 30.97 -13.14 1.34
N GLN A 11 31.03 -13.30 2.65
CA GLN A 11 29.87 -13.63 3.48
C GLN A 11 28.83 -12.50 3.48
N MET A 12 29.27 -11.24 3.57
CA MET A 12 28.40 -10.07 3.45
C MET A 12 27.73 -9.97 2.08
N HIS A 13 28.47 -10.28 1.00
CA HIS A 13 27.93 -10.31 -0.37
C HIS A 13 26.86 -11.41 -0.56
N SER A 14 27.08 -12.59 0.01
CA SER A 14 26.10 -13.70 -0.05
C SER A 14 24.84 -13.41 0.76
N LEU A 15 24.96 -12.81 1.94
CA LEU A 15 23.83 -12.39 2.78
C LEU A 15 23.02 -11.28 2.11
N LEU A 16 23.68 -10.29 1.51
CA LEU A 16 23.01 -9.22 0.75
C LEU A 16 22.25 -9.79 -0.45
N LYS A 17 22.85 -10.68 -1.23
CA LYS A 17 22.18 -11.34 -2.36
C LYS A 17 20.93 -12.11 -1.90
N LYS A 18 21.03 -12.87 -0.81
CA LYS A 18 19.88 -13.61 -0.25
C LYS A 18 18.77 -12.69 0.24
N SER A 19 19.11 -11.59 0.90
CA SER A 19 18.12 -10.60 1.37
C SER A 19 17.43 -9.89 0.21
N VAL A 20 18.19 -9.44 -0.79
CA VAL A 20 17.64 -8.80 -2.00
C VAL A 20 16.72 -9.76 -2.75
N PHE A 21 17.15 -11.01 -2.95
CA PHE A 21 16.31 -12.03 -3.59
C PHE A 21 15.01 -12.26 -2.81
N SER A 22 15.10 -12.41 -1.49
CA SER A 22 13.90 -12.61 -0.63
C SER A 22 12.91 -11.45 -0.72
N ILE A 23 13.39 -10.20 -0.70
CA ILE A 23 12.57 -9.01 -0.84
C ILE A 23 11.93 -8.95 -2.23
N SER A 24 12.74 -9.09 -3.28
CA SER A 24 12.26 -9.00 -4.67
C SER A 24 11.23 -10.08 -4.98
N PHE A 25 11.50 -11.33 -4.59
CA PHE A 25 10.59 -12.45 -4.81
C PHE A 25 9.27 -12.27 -4.02
N GLY A 26 9.35 -11.96 -2.72
CA GLY A 26 8.17 -11.72 -1.89
C GLY A 26 7.31 -10.55 -2.39
N THR A 27 7.96 -9.44 -2.78
CA THR A 27 7.27 -8.27 -3.32
C THR A 27 6.62 -8.56 -4.68
N SER A 28 7.30 -9.28 -5.58
CA SER A 28 6.75 -9.67 -6.88
C SER A 28 5.52 -10.55 -6.72
N LEU A 29 5.59 -11.54 -5.83
CA LEU A 29 4.46 -12.44 -5.55
C LEU A 29 3.27 -11.68 -4.94
N SER A 30 3.54 -10.75 -4.02
CA SER A 30 2.51 -9.88 -3.43
C SER A 30 1.85 -8.96 -4.48
N LYS A 31 2.64 -8.38 -5.39
CA LYS A 31 2.11 -7.57 -6.49
C LYS A 31 1.27 -8.39 -7.47
N LEU A 32 1.71 -9.61 -7.82
CA LEU A 32 0.94 -10.52 -8.66
C LEU A 32 -0.41 -10.88 -8.02
N ALA A 33 -0.41 -11.21 -6.72
CA ALA A 33 -1.65 -11.45 -5.99
C ALA A 33 -2.57 -10.21 -6.01
N GLY A 34 -2.02 -9.01 -5.90
CA GLY A 34 -2.75 -7.75 -6.04
C GLY A 34 -3.35 -7.54 -7.44
N CYS A 35 -2.60 -7.92 -8.50
CA CYS A 35 -3.10 -7.87 -9.88
C CYS A 35 -4.28 -8.81 -10.07
N ILE A 36 -4.15 -10.06 -9.64
CA ILE A 36 -5.21 -11.05 -9.74
C ILE A 36 -6.44 -10.58 -8.94
N ARG A 37 -6.25 -10.08 -7.72
CA ARG A 37 -7.35 -9.51 -6.92
C ARG A 37 -8.10 -8.42 -7.68
N GLN A 38 -7.40 -7.50 -8.36
CA GLN A 38 -8.05 -6.39 -9.06
C GLN A 38 -8.88 -6.88 -10.25
N ILE A 39 -8.42 -7.93 -10.94
CA ILE A 39 -9.18 -8.59 -12.00
C ILE A 39 -10.45 -9.25 -11.44
N PHE A 40 -10.37 -9.95 -10.30
CA PHE A 40 -11.53 -10.55 -9.66
C PHE A 40 -12.53 -9.50 -9.15
N ILE A 41 -12.06 -8.39 -8.60
CA ILE A 41 -12.93 -7.26 -8.21
C ILE A 41 -13.66 -6.70 -9.43
N ALA A 42 -12.96 -6.50 -10.54
CA ALA A 42 -13.56 -6.04 -11.78
C ALA A 42 -14.64 -7.00 -12.29
N ALA A 43 -14.33 -8.30 -12.33
CA ALA A 43 -15.27 -9.32 -12.76
C ALA A 43 -16.51 -9.45 -11.86
N ALA A 44 -16.38 -9.19 -10.56
CA ALA A 44 -17.48 -9.32 -9.60
C ALA A 44 -18.34 -8.06 -9.48
N PHE A 45 -17.74 -6.87 -9.54
CA PHE A 45 -18.41 -5.60 -9.21
C PHE A 45 -18.45 -4.60 -10.38
N GLY A 46 -17.62 -4.78 -11.41
CA GLY A 46 -17.54 -3.88 -12.56
C GLY A 46 -17.27 -2.43 -12.16
N VAL A 47 -17.86 -1.50 -12.91
CA VAL A 47 -17.91 -0.05 -12.63
C VAL A 47 -19.30 0.26 -12.07
N GLY A 48 -19.51 0.00 -10.77
CA GLY A 48 -20.81 0.04 -10.13
C GLY A 48 -20.82 0.72 -8.75
N ILE A 49 -22.02 0.97 -8.24
CA ILE A 49 -22.27 1.68 -6.97
C ILE A 49 -21.51 1.03 -5.79
N THR A 50 -21.50 -0.29 -5.72
CA THR A 50 -20.86 -1.03 -4.61
C THR A 50 -19.35 -0.82 -4.56
N TYR A 51 -18.69 -0.86 -5.73
CA TYR A 51 -17.24 -0.65 -5.77
C TYR A 51 -16.86 0.84 -5.68
N ASP A 52 -17.70 1.75 -6.19
CA ASP A 52 -17.55 3.18 -5.92
C ASP A 52 -17.60 3.43 -4.41
N ALA A 53 -18.65 2.94 -3.74
CA ALA A 53 -18.81 3.07 -2.30
C ALA A 53 -17.61 2.51 -1.52
N PHE A 54 -17.08 1.35 -1.96
CA PHE A 54 -15.89 0.76 -1.36
C PHE A 54 -14.65 1.67 -1.49
N ASN A 55 -14.43 2.29 -2.66
CA ASN A 55 -13.29 3.18 -2.84
C ASN A 55 -13.39 4.41 -1.93
N TYR A 56 -14.60 4.99 -1.76
CA TYR A 56 -14.81 6.09 -0.79
C TYR A 56 -14.61 5.63 0.66
N ALA A 57 -15.12 4.46 1.02
CA ALA A 57 -14.94 3.92 2.37
C ALA A 57 -13.48 3.58 2.67
N TYR A 58 -12.75 3.00 1.71
CA TYR A 58 -11.39 2.52 1.90
C TYR A 58 -10.34 3.62 1.92
N ILE A 59 -10.60 4.78 1.30
CA ILE A 59 -9.63 5.88 1.24
C ILE A 59 -9.21 6.36 2.63
N ILE A 60 -10.13 6.39 3.61
CA ILE A 60 -9.86 6.87 4.97
C ILE A 60 -8.92 5.91 5.73
N PRO A 61 -9.21 4.59 5.84
CA PRO A 61 -8.27 3.64 6.43
C PRO A 61 -6.95 3.55 5.66
N SER A 62 -6.96 3.59 4.34
CA SER A 62 -5.74 3.54 3.52
C SER A 62 -4.84 4.75 3.71
N PHE A 63 -5.42 5.94 3.88
CA PHE A 63 -4.69 7.16 4.21
C PHE A 63 -3.93 7.02 5.54
N LEU A 64 -4.60 6.53 6.57
CA LEU A 64 -3.96 6.28 7.87
C LEU A 64 -2.89 5.18 7.78
N LEU A 65 -3.13 4.15 6.98
CA LEU A 65 -2.13 3.12 6.70
C LEU A 65 -0.86 3.70 6.04
N ILE A 66 -1.00 4.64 5.11
CA ILE A 66 0.14 5.27 4.42
C ILE A 66 0.88 6.22 5.36
N ILE A 67 0.17 7.00 6.17
CA ILE A 67 0.78 7.93 7.12
C ILE A 67 1.52 7.19 8.23
N VAL A 68 0.93 6.15 8.78
CA VAL A 68 1.45 5.48 9.98
C VAL A 68 2.25 4.24 9.62
N GLY A 69 1.76 3.43 8.70
CA GLY A 69 2.27 2.09 8.44
C GLY A 69 2.65 1.85 6.97
N GLY A 70 2.82 0.60 6.64
CA GLY A 70 3.18 0.13 5.31
C GLY A 70 4.66 -0.22 5.18
N ILE A 71 4.98 -1.00 4.14
CA ILE A 71 6.37 -1.34 3.80
C ILE A 71 7.05 -0.06 3.32
N ASN A 72 8.22 0.25 3.91
CA ASN A 72 8.98 1.49 3.68
C ASN A 72 8.26 2.78 4.13
N GLY A 73 7.17 2.67 4.89
CA GLY A 73 6.48 3.81 5.47
C GLY A 73 7.23 4.43 6.67
N PRO A 74 6.73 5.56 7.19
CA PRO A 74 7.35 6.28 8.30
C PRO A 74 7.62 5.41 9.52
N LEU A 75 6.64 4.62 9.92
CA LEU A 75 6.73 3.75 11.09
C LEU A 75 7.74 2.61 10.89
N HIS A 76 7.70 1.96 9.75
CA HIS A 76 8.67 0.91 9.39
C HIS A 76 10.11 1.43 9.49
N ASN A 77 10.42 2.56 8.85
CA ASN A 77 11.76 3.14 8.82
C ASN A 77 12.24 3.57 10.21
N ALA A 78 11.37 4.19 11.00
CA ALA A 78 11.69 4.60 12.38
C ALA A 78 11.99 3.39 13.28
N VAL A 79 11.19 2.32 13.17
CA VAL A 79 11.36 1.09 13.95
C VAL A 79 12.66 0.39 13.56
N VAL A 80 12.97 0.25 12.26
CA VAL A 80 14.24 -0.33 11.80
C VAL A 80 15.42 0.45 12.35
N ALA A 81 15.41 1.79 12.25
CA ALA A 81 16.51 2.64 12.69
C ALA A 81 16.78 2.53 14.21
N VAL A 82 15.74 2.33 15.01
CA VAL A 82 15.86 2.26 16.49
C VAL A 82 16.11 0.84 16.97
N LEU A 83 15.44 -0.18 16.40
CA LEU A 83 15.57 -1.55 16.88
C LEU A 83 16.82 -2.28 16.42
N THR A 84 17.39 -1.91 15.26
CA THR A 84 18.59 -2.60 14.71
C THR A 84 19.78 -2.61 15.67
N PRO A 85 20.17 -1.50 16.34
CA PRO A 85 21.28 -1.50 17.29
C PRO A 85 20.96 -2.17 18.63
N LEU A 86 19.69 -2.41 18.95
CA LEU A 86 19.29 -2.98 20.24
C LEU A 86 19.40 -4.51 20.21
N ASN A 87 19.75 -5.10 21.38
CA ASN A 87 19.64 -6.54 21.56
C ASN A 87 18.17 -7.00 21.53
N LYS A 88 17.92 -8.32 21.41
CA LYS A 88 16.56 -8.86 21.31
C LYS A 88 15.67 -8.50 22.49
N LYS A 89 16.22 -8.52 23.73
CA LYS A 89 15.44 -8.23 24.95
C LYS A 89 14.98 -6.78 24.96
N ASN A 90 15.90 -5.83 24.81
CA ASN A 90 15.62 -4.40 24.83
C ASN A 90 14.74 -3.98 23.65
N GLY A 91 15.06 -4.51 22.44
CA GLY A 91 14.25 -4.25 21.23
C GLY A 91 12.81 -4.74 21.38
N GLY A 92 12.60 -5.89 22.02
CA GLY A 92 11.26 -6.43 22.29
C GLY A 92 10.47 -5.57 23.28
N ILE A 93 11.11 -5.06 24.32
CA ILE A 93 10.46 -4.15 25.29
C ILE A 93 10.04 -2.85 24.61
N VAL A 94 10.95 -2.23 23.83
CA VAL A 94 10.65 -1.00 23.08
C VAL A 94 9.51 -1.23 22.09
N LEU A 95 9.55 -2.33 21.35
CA LEU A 95 8.49 -2.68 20.38
C LEU A 95 7.13 -2.80 21.09
N THR A 96 7.05 -3.50 22.20
CA THR A 96 5.80 -3.68 22.97
C THR A 96 5.27 -2.35 23.50
N GLN A 97 6.13 -1.50 24.05
CA GLN A 97 5.74 -0.18 24.56
C GLN A 97 5.19 0.73 23.44
N VAL A 98 5.89 0.80 22.31
CA VAL A 98 5.43 1.57 21.15
C VAL A 98 4.13 1.00 20.61
N SER A 99 4.01 -0.32 20.54
CA SER A 99 2.79 -0.99 20.06
C SER A 99 1.57 -0.64 20.92
N ILE A 100 1.69 -0.69 22.25
CA ILE A 100 0.58 -0.36 23.15
C ILE A 100 0.15 1.10 22.96
N LYS A 101 1.10 2.04 22.99
CA LYS A 101 0.77 3.47 22.86
C LYS A 101 0.18 3.81 21.51
N LEU A 102 0.78 3.30 20.43
CA LEU A 102 0.27 3.51 19.09
C LEU A 102 -1.13 2.92 18.93
N SER A 103 -1.38 1.74 19.50
CA SER A 103 -2.70 1.10 19.46
C SER A 103 -3.77 1.93 20.15
N ILE A 104 -3.47 2.51 21.31
CA ILE A 104 -4.42 3.39 22.02
C ILE A 104 -4.76 4.60 21.14
N ILE A 105 -3.75 5.24 20.54
CA ILE A 105 -3.95 6.39 19.65
C ILE A 105 -4.80 6.00 18.43
N LEU A 106 -4.43 4.91 17.74
CA LEU A 106 -5.12 4.48 16.53
C LEU A 106 -6.53 3.96 16.82
N LEU A 107 -6.75 3.37 18.00
CA LEU A 107 -8.07 2.93 18.44
C LEU A 107 -8.98 4.14 18.73
N GLY A 108 -8.43 5.20 19.31
CA GLY A 108 -9.12 6.48 19.47
C GLY A 108 -9.53 7.07 18.12
N PHE A 109 -8.62 7.11 17.12
CA PHE A 109 -8.96 7.52 15.76
C PHE A 109 -9.99 6.61 15.10
N ALA A 110 -9.88 5.30 15.29
CA ALA A 110 -10.83 4.34 14.77
C ALA A 110 -12.24 4.59 15.34
N MET A 111 -12.37 4.82 16.64
CA MET A 111 -13.66 5.18 17.27
C MET A 111 -14.22 6.51 16.73
N LEU A 112 -13.38 7.54 16.60
CA LEU A 112 -13.82 8.82 16.02
C LEU A 112 -14.35 8.62 14.59
N ILE A 113 -13.68 7.85 13.76
CA ILE A 113 -14.10 7.57 12.39
C ILE A 113 -15.38 6.73 12.39
N TYR A 114 -15.49 5.72 13.25
CA TYR A 114 -16.68 4.87 13.35
C TYR A 114 -17.95 5.67 13.65
N PHE A 115 -17.90 6.52 14.67
CA PHE A 115 -19.05 7.33 15.08
C PHE A 115 -19.36 8.46 14.10
N ASN A 116 -18.36 8.99 13.40
CA ASN A 116 -18.54 10.06 12.42
C ASN A 116 -18.50 9.57 10.97
N SER A 117 -18.64 8.26 10.73
CA SER A 117 -18.49 7.65 9.40
C SER A 117 -19.41 8.27 8.35
N ARG A 118 -20.66 8.60 8.69
CA ARG A 118 -21.61 9.25 7.78
C ARG A 118 -21.15 10.66 7.41
N LEU A 119 -20.78 11.47 8.40
CA LEU A 119 -20.28 12.84 8.18
C LEU A 119 -19.02 12.83 7.30
N LEU A 120 -18.11 11.91 7.54
CA LEU A 120 -16.86 11.79 6.76
C LEU A 120 -17.14 11.42 5.29
N ILE A 121 -18.09 10.52 5.03
CA ILE A 121 -18.50 10.18 3.67
C ILE A 121 -19.22 11.35 3.00
N GLU A 122 -20.08 12.08 3.71
CA GLU A 122 -20.77 13.27 3.19
C GLU A 122 -19.79 14.40 2.81
N LEU A 123 -18.73 14.59 3.61
CA LEU A 123 -17.67 15.58 3.33
C LEU A 123 -16.77 15.15 2.15
N LEU A 124 -16.42 13.86 2.08
CA LEU A 124 -15.55 13.33 1.03
C LEU A 124 -16.26 13.22 -0.33
N ALA A 125 -17.54 12.89 -0.31
CA ALA A 125 -18.34 12.61 -1.50
C ALA A 125 -19.72 13.28 -1.44
N PRO A 126 -19.79 14.64 -1.49
CA PRO A 126 -21.02 15.37 -1.30
C PRO A 126 -22.06 15.07 -2.37
N ASN A 127 -21.64 14.82 -3.61
CA ASN A 127 -22.51 14.61 -4.76
C ASN A 127 -22.88 13.14 -5.01
N LEU A 128 -22.42 12.22 -4.15
CA LEU A 128 -22.73 10.80 -4.27
C LEU A 128 -24.21 10.54 -3.98
N SER A 129 -24.82 9.56 -4.66
CA SER A 129 -26.22 9.18 -4.43
C SER A 129 -26.44 8.73 -2.98
N TYR A 130 -27.66 8.88 -2.48
CA TYR A 130 -28.01 8.49 -1.11
C TYR A 130 -27.70 7.01 -0.83
N GLU A 131 -28.03 6.15 -1.79
CA GLU A 131 -27.76 4.71 -1.71
C GLU A 131 -26.25 4.44 -1.60
N ALA A 132 -25.44 5.03 -2.47
CA ALA A 132 -23.99 4.86 -2.46
C ALA A 132 -23.36 5.42 -1.16
N LYS A 133 -23.85 6.53 -0.63
CA LYS A 133 -23.44 7.06 0.69
C LYS A 133 -23.76 6.10 1.83
N SER A 134 -24.94 5.49 1.80
CA SER A 134 -25.34 4.49 2.79
C SER A 134 -24.43 3.27 2.77
N ILE A 135 -24.15 2.72 1.59
CA ILE A 135 -23.23 1.59 1.38
C ILE A 135 -21.81 1.98 1.83
N ALA A 136 -21.29 3.14 1.41
CA ALA A 136 -19.96 3.60 1.78
C ALA A 136 -19.83 3.77 3.31
N THR A 137 -20.85 4.33 3.96
CA THR A 137 -20.88 4.48 5.43
C THR A 137 -20.85 3.11 6.12
N TYR A 138 -21.63 2.14 5.64
CA TYR A 138 -21.63 0.77 6.15
C TYR A 138 -20.27 0.11 5.98
N GLN A 139 -19.69 0.18 4.79
CA GLN A 139 -18.36 -0.37 4.50
C GLN A 139 -17.27 0.30 5.32
N LEU A 140 -17.32 1.63 5.51
CA LEU A 140 -16.36 2.36 6.34
C LEU A 140 -16.38 1.87 7.79
N LYS A 141 -17.58 1.64 8.36
CA LYS A 141 -17.71 1.08 9.71
C LYS A 141 -17.05 -0.28 9.84
N ILE A 142 -17.21 -1.17 8.84
CA ILE A 142 -16.56 -2.47 8.79
C ILE A 142 -15.03 -2.34 8.69
N LEU A 143 -14.55 -1.37 7.92
CA LEU A 143 -13.11 -1.16 7.69
C LEU A 143 -12.40 -0.44 8.86
N THR A 144 -13.14 0.20 9.76
CA THR A 144 -12.56 0.96 10.87
C THR A 144 -11.56 0.15 11.72
N PRO A 145 -11.79 -1.14 12.06
CA PRO A 145 -10.82 -1.95 12.79
C PRO A 145 -9.51 -2.20 12.05
N CYS A 146 -9.47 -2.01 10.72
CA CYS A 146 -8.22 -2.09 9.96
C CYS A 146 -7.21 -1.00 10.39
N ILE A 147 -7.66 0.12 10.97
CA ILE A 147 -6.81 1.24 11.37
C ILE A 147 -5.80 0.82 12.46
N PRO A 148 -6.21 0.32 13.64
CA PRO A 148 -5.25 -0.15 14.65
C PRO A 148 -4.45 -1.35 14.16
N LEU A 149 -5.04 -2.27 13.38
CA LEU A 149 -4.33 -3.41 12.82
C LEU A 149 -3.20 -2.97 11.88
N SER A 150 -3.41 -1.94 11.07
CA SER A 150 -2.39 -1.41 10.16
C SER A 150 -1.18 -0.81 10.89
N GLY A 151 -1.40 -0.17 12.03
CA GLY A 151 -0.33 0.31 12.89
C GLY A 151 0.57 -0.82 13.38
N PHE A 152 -0.03 -1.92 13.86
CA PHE A 152 0.71 -3.12 14.25
C PHE A 152 1.46 -3.75 13.07
N ILE A 153 0.84 -3.83 11.89
CA ILE A 153 1.46 -4.36 10.68
C ILE A 153 2.70 -3.54 10.32
N GLY A 154 2.61 -2.21 10.36
CA GLY A 154 3.73 -1.32 10.11
C GLY A 154 4.88 -1.48 11.11
N LEU A 155 4.58 -1.58 12.41
CA LEU A 155 5.55 -1.89 13.46
C LEU A 155 6.22 -3.26 13.21
N SER A 156 5.42 -4.25 12.85
CA SER A 156 5.88 -5.62 12.59
C SER A 156 6.84 -5.68 11.41
N PHE A 157 6.56 -4.95 10.33
CA PHE A 157 7.48 -4.83 9.19
C PHE A 157 8.85 -4.29 9.63
N GLY A 158 8.87 -3.23 10.43
CA GLY A 158 10.10 -2.66 10.95
C GLY A 158 10.84 -3.62 11.87
N ALA A 159 10.13 -4.28 12.78
CA ALA A 159 10.70 -5.25 13.72
C ALA A 159 11.30 -6.47 13.00
N LEU A 160 10.60 -7.06 12.04
CA LEU A 160 11.07 -8.19 11.25
C LEU A 160 12.29 -7.81 10.41
N ASN A 161 12.23 -6.66 9.74
CA ASN A 161 13.34 -6.18 8.90
C ASN A 161 14.58 -5.81 9.72
N SER A 162 14.41 -5.26 10.95
CA SER A 162 15.53 -5.00 11.86
C SER A 162 16.29 -6.28 12.28
N ARG A 163 15.68 -7.46 12.09
CA ARG A 163 16.25 -8.80 12.36
C ARG A 163 16.57 -9.59 11.11
N GLY A 164 16.56 -8.96 9.94
CA GLY A 164 16.88 -9.62 8.67
C GLY A 164 15.79 -10.57 8.15
N LYS A 165 14.57 -10.51 8.67
CA LYS A 165 13.43 -11.33 8.26
C LYS A 165 12.58 -10.60 7.20
N PHE A 166 13.16 -10.42 6.01
CA PHE A 166 12.57 -9.61 4.95
C PHE A 166 11.44 -10.32 4.18
N PHE A 167 11.48 -11.64 4.04
CA PHE A 167 10.55 -12.38 3.20
C PHE A 167 9.10 -12.21 3.66
N LEU A 168 8.84 -12.42 4.96
CA LEU A 168 7.47 -12.34 5.48
C LEU A 168 6.90 -10.93 5.38
N SER A 169 7.69 -9.90 5.67
CA SER A 169 7.26 -8.52 5.50
C SER A 169 6.90 -8.18 4.06
N SER A 170 7.64 -8.75 3.09
CA SER A 170 7.41 -8.50 1.65
C SER A 170 6.22 -9.26 1.08
N ILE A 171 5.96 -10.49 1.54
CA ILE A 171 4.88 -11.34 1.01
C ILE A 171 3.55 -11.14 1.74
N SER A 172 3.57 -10.72 2.99
CA SER A 172 2.35 -10.66 3.82
C SER A 172 1.20 -9.80 3.25
N PRO A 173 1.41 -8.72 2.46
CA PRO A 173 0.32 -8.03 1.80
C PRO A 173 -0.44 -8.88 0.77
N ALA A 174 0.14 -10.00 0.30
CA ALA A 174 -0.57 -10.96 -0.54
C ALA A 174 -1.74 -11.60 0.19
N ILE A 175 -1.68 -11.72 1.52
CA ILE A 175 -2.73 -12.34 2.34
C ILE A 175 -4.06 -11.62 2.14
N THR A 176 -4.07 -10.28 2.21
CA THR A 176 -5.28 -9.50 1.97
C THR A 176 -5.83 -9.68 0.56
N SER A 177 -4.95 -9.79 -0.44
CA SER A 177 -5.36 -10.04 -1.82
C SER A 177 -5.97 -11.44 -2.00
N ILE A 178 -5.33 -12.47 -1.45
CA ILE A 178 -5.82 -13.86 -1.50
C ILE A 178 -7.16 -13.98 -0.76
N THR A 179 -7.29 -13.35 0.41
CA THR A 179 -8.54 -13.36 1.17
C THR A 179 -9.67 -12.70 0.39
N THR A 180 -9.40 -11.58 -0.28
CA THR A 180 -10.42 -10.91 -1.12
C THR A 180 -10.86 -11.80 -2.27
N ILE A 181 -9.92 -12.45 -2.97
CA ILE A 181 -10.22 -13.41 -4.04
C ILE A 181 -11.09 -14.57 -3.50
N PHE A 182 -10.73 -15.11 -2.36
CA PHE A 182 -11.45 -16.21 -1.71
C PHE A 182 -12.89 -15.83 -1.37
N PHE A 183 -13.14 -14.64 -0.81
CA PHE A 183 -14.48 -14.15 -0.52
C PHE A 183 -15.31 -13.95 -1.79
N ILE A 184 -14.72 -13.45 -2.88
CA ILE A 184 -15.40 -13.30 -4.18
C ILE A 184 -15.77 -14.67 -4.73
N LEU A 185 -14.85 -15.64 -4.72
CA LEU A 185 -15.11 -16.99 -5.20
C LEU A 185 -16.22 -17.68 -4.39
N ILE A 186 -16.20 -17.55 -3.07
CA ILE A 186 -17.27 -18.06 -2.21
C ILE A 186 -18.60 -17.40 -2.58
N SER A 187 -18.64 -16.08 -2.77
CA SER A 187 -19.87 -15.40 -3.12
C SER A 187 -20.44 -15.89 -4.46
N TRP A 188 -19.60 -16.25 -5.43
CA TRP A 188 -20.06 -16.82 -6.71
C TRP A 188 -20.66 -18.23 -6.56
N ILE A 189 -20.10 -19.03 -5.64
CA ILE A 189 -20.61 -20.39 -5.38
C ILE A 189 -21.99 -20.34 -4.69
N PHE A 190 -22.14 -19.43 -3.72
CA PHE A 190 -23.35 -19.37 -2.89
C PHE A 190 -24.46 -18.45 -3.44
N ASN A 191 -24.15 -17.50 -4.35
CA ASN A 191 -25.15 -16.58 -4.92
C ASN A 191 -25.93 -17.17 -6.12
N GLN A 192 -25.87 -18.47 -6.38
CA GLN A 192 -26.73 -19.10 -7.39
C GLN A 192 -28.21 -19.14 -6.99
N GLU A 193 -28.54 -18.85 -5.72
CA GLU A 193 -29.92 -18.74 -5.25
C GLU A 193 -30.29 -17.28 -4.98
N ASN A 194 -31.13 -16.73 -5.87
CA ASN A 194 -31.70 -15.38 -5.82
C ASN A 194 -32.54 -15.15 -4.55
N THR A 195 -31.93 -14.66 -3.47
CA THR A 195 -32.68 -14.21 -2.30
C THR A 195 -32.31 -12.78 -1.95
N SER A 196 -33.31 -11.92 -1.78
CA SER A 196 -33.20 -10.49 -1.43
C SER A 196 -32.47 -10.20 -0.10
N SER A 197 -32.18 -11.22 0.71
CA SER A 197 -31.35 -11.14 1.91
C SER A 197 -29.85 -10.93 1.63
N ASN A 198 -29.41 -11.10 0.38
CA ASN A 198 -27.99 -11.08 0.01
C ASN A 198 -27.45 -9.70 -0.35
N PHE A 199 -28.30 -8.64 -0.42
CA PHE A 199 -27.85 -7.30 -0.81
C PHE A 199 -26.83 -6.72 0.17
N LEU A 200 -27.11 -6.77 1.47
CA LEU A 200 -26.19 -6.25 2.51
C LEU A 200 -24.89 -7.08 2.60
N THR A 201 -24.98 -8.39 2.42
CA THR A 201 -23.80 -9.25 2.39
C THR A 201 -22.93 -8.98 1.18
N PHE A 202 -23.52 -8.80 0.00
CA PHE A 202 -22.77 -8.48 -1.22
C PHE A 202 -22.16 -7.08 -1.19
N THR A 203 -22.89 -6.06 -0.71
CA THR A 203 -22.38 -4.70 -0.58
C THR A 203 -21.26 -4.57 0.46
N GLY A 204 -21.26 -5.40 1.51
CA GLY A 204 -20.21 -5.44 2.53
C GLY A 204 -19.02 -6.36 2.20
N LEU A 205 -19.11 -7.20 1.18
CA LEU A 205 -18.20 -8.30 0.91
C LEU A 205 -16.73 -7.86 0.82
N LEU A 206 -16.44 -6.79 0.08
CA LEU A 206 -15.07 -6.27 -0.06
C LEU A 206 -14.53 -5.73 1.27
N ALA A 207 -15.38 -5.08 2.07
CA ALA A 207 -14.98 -4.55 3.35
C ALA A 207 -14.68 -5.68 4.35
N PHE A 208 -15.54 -6.71 4.43
CA PHE A 208 -15.29 -7.90 5.25
C PHE A 208 -14.07 -8.68 4.80
N ALA A 209 -13.88 -8.88 3.50
CA ALA A 209 -12.72 -9.56 2.95
C ALA A 209 -11.41 -8.82 3.28
N THR A 210 -11.43 -7.47 3.18
CA THR A 210 -10.30 -6.62 3.52
C THR A 210 -9.98 -6.67 5.01
N LEU A 211 -10.99 -6.57 5.87
CA LEU A 211 -10.84 -6.68 7.33
C LEU A 211 -10.27 -8.04 7.72
N THR A 212 -10.86 -9.12 7.20
CA THR A 212 -10.41 -10.49 7.50
C THR A 212 -8.98 -10.71 7.02
N GLY A 213 -8.64 -10.27 5.80
CA GLY A 213 -7.29 -10.36 5.26
C GLY A 213 -6.27 -9.57 6.07
N THR A 214 -6.61 -8.36 6.50
CA THR A 214 -5.78 -7.53 7.38
C THR A 214 -5.59 -8.19 8.75
N PHE A 215 -6.63 -8.79 9.30
CA PHE A 215 -6.54 -9.52 10.57
C PHE A 215 -5.65 -10.77 10.46
N ILE A 216 -5.80 -11.58 9.41
CA ILE A 216 -4.93 -12.74 9.17
C ILE A 216 -3.48 -12.29 8.99
N GLN A 217 -3.23 -11.22 8.23
CA GLN A 217 -1.90 -10.64 8.05
C GLN A 217 -1.29 -10.24 9.40
N PHE A 218 -2.04 -9.58 10.26
CA PHE A 218 -1.65 -9.21 11.61
C PHE A 218 -1.28 -10.44 12.46
N VAL A 219 -2.12 -11.47 12.48
CA VAL A 219 -1.87 -12.71 13.24
C VAL A 219 -0.59 -13.39 12.79
N VAL A 220 -0.39 -13.55 11.48
CA VAL A 220 0.82 -14.17 10.90
C VAL A 220 2.08 -13.38 11.30
N GLN A 221 2.02 -12.07 11.31
CA GLN A 221 3.17 -11.24 11.69
C GLN A 221 3.46 -11.30 13.18
N ILE A 222 2.45 -11.27 14.05
CA ILE A 222 2.65 -11.43 15.50
C ILE A 222 3.23 -12.81 15.82
N TRP A 223 2.75 -13.85 15.15
CA TRP A 223 3.29 -15.19 15.31
C TRP A 223 4.80 -15.24 15.00
N GLU A 224 5.24 -14.64 13.90
CA GLU A 224 6.68 -14.59 13.57
C GLU A 224 7.47 -13.71 14.55
N ILE A 225 6.93 -12.56 15.01
CA ILE A 225 7.57 -11.71 16.02
C ILE A 225 7.76 -12.48 17.32
N ASN A 226 6.77 -13.28 17.73
CA ASN A 226 6.87 -14.14 18.90
C ASN A 226 7.95 -15.22 18.71
N LYS A 227 7.97 -15.88 17.56
CA LYS A 227 8.96 -16.91 17.20
C LYS A 227 10.39 -16.40 17.23
N ILE A 228 10.65 -15.18 16.83
CA ILE A 228 11.98 -14.56 16.90
C ILE A 228 12.32 -14.00 18.30
N GLY A 229 11.40 -14.08 19.25
CA GLY A 229 11.58 -13.67 20.64
C GLY A 229 11.59 -12.16 20.87
N LEU A 230 10.92 -11.41 20.00
CA LEU A 230 10.72 -9.96 20.14
C LEU A 230 9.40 -9.59 20.84
N LEU A 231 8.48 -10.53 21.04
CA LEU A 231 7.29 -10.29 21.86
C LEU A 231 7.67 -10.40 23.33
N ARG A 232 7.65 -9.28 24.07
CA ARG A 232 7.99 -9.21 25.49
C ARG A 232 6.90 -8.48 26.23
N LEU A 233 6.07 -9.22 26.95
CA LEU A 233 5.01 -8.69 27.80
C LEU A 233 5.54 -8.22 29.18
N GLU A 234 6.86 -8.21 29.37
CA GLU A 234 7.48 -7.73 30.61
C GLU A 234 7.20 -6.24 30.76
N SER A 235 6.52 -5.89 31.83
CA SER A 235 6.14 -4.57 32.34
C SER A 235 6.18 -3.41 31.34
N PRO A 236 5.04 -2.90 30.89
CA PRO A 236 4.95 -1.77 29.95
C PRO A 236 5.54 -0.46 30.52
N PHE A 237 5.95 -0.44 31.81
CA PHE A 237 6.40 0.73 32.54
C PHE A 237 7.91 0.83 32.73
N LYS A 238 8.71 -0.15 32.32
CA LYS A 238 10.19 -0.08 32.38
C LYS A 238 10.75 0.60 31.12
N LEU A 239 10.93 1.79 31.17
CA LEU A 239 11.93 2.84 30.90
C LEU A 239 12.93 2.63 29.75
N PHE A 240 12.45 2.51 28.51
CA PHE A 240 13.22 2.94 27.34
C PHE A 240 12.58 4.22 26.75
N LYS A 241 12.34 5.23 27.62
CA LYS A 241 11.70 6.50 27.23
C LYS A 241 12.43 7.21 26.08
N ASN A 242 13.74 7.04 25.97
CA ASN A 242 14.53 7.71 24.93
C ASN A 242 14.36 7.07 23.55
N GLU A 243 14.42 5.75 23.44
CA GLU A 243 14.26 5.00 22.20
C GLU A 243 12.83 5.11 21.68
N GLU A 244 11.85 4.98 22.54
CA GLU A 244 10.45 5.17 22.23
C GLU A 244 10.20 6.60 21.73
N LYS A 245 10.66 7.62 22.46
CA LYS A 245 10.53 9.02 22.08
C LYS A 245 11.22 9.30 20.75
N ARG A 246 12.34 8.63 20.47
CA ARG A 246 13.04 8.71 19.19
C ARG A 246 12.20 8.16 18.04
N ILE A 247 11.50 7.02 18.24
CA ILE A 247 10.58 6.46 17.23
C ILE A 247 9.48 7.47 16.91
N PHE A 248 8.78 8.01 17.92
CA PHE A 248 7.73 9.01 17.68
C PHE A 248 8.25 10.29 17.03
N LYS A 249 9.44 10.76 17.42
CA LYS A 249 10.09 11.95 16.80
C LYS A 249 10.43 11.73 15.33
N LEU A 250 10.75 10.51 14.92
CA LEU A 250 11.01 10.16 13.51
C LEU A 250 9.72 9.99 12.72
N ILE A 251 8.68 9.44 13.33
CA ILE A 251 7.40 9.19 12.64
C ILE A 251 6.70 10.50 12.29
N VAL A 252 6.59 11.46 13.20
CA VAL A 252 5.76 12.66 13.00
C VAL A 252 6.13 13.44 11.75
N PRO A 253 7.39 13.86 11.49
CA PRO A 253 7.72 14.57 10.27
C PRO A 253 7.54 13.75 9.00
N ALA A 254 7.89 12.46 9.07
CA ALA A 254 7.74 11.54 7.95
C ALA A 254 6.26 11.27 7.61
N SER A 255 5.39 11.18 8.62
CA SER A 255 3.94 11.03 8.45
C SER A 255 3.32 12.28 7.81
N ILE A 256 3.74 13.48 8.19
CA ILE A 256 3.28 14.73 7.58
C ILE A 256 3.66 14.74 6.09
N SER A 257 4.91 14.42 5.75
CA SER A 257 5.35 14.34 4.37
C SER A 257 4.56 13.33 3.54
N SER A 258 4.34 12.13 4.08
CA SER A 258 3.54 11.09 3.42
C SER A 258 2.06 11.50 3.30
N GLY A 259 1.51 12.19 4.30
CA GLY A 259 0.14 12.69 4.30
C GLY A 259 -0.11 13.74 3.24
N LEU A 260 0.81 14.69 3.07
CA LEU A 260 0.71 15.74 2.05
C LEU A 260 0.60 15.14 0.63
N SER A 261 1.32 14.06 0.35
CA SER A 261 1.25 13.38 -0.95
C SER A 261 -0.10 12.71 -1.23
N GLN A 262 -0.91 12.47 -0.19
CA GLN A 262 -2.23 11.86 -0.32
C GLN A 262 -3.38 12.87 -0.52
N ILE A 263 -3.12 14.16 -0.33
CA ILE A 263 -4.16 15.19 -0.49
C ILE A 263 -4.77 15.14 -1.90
N ASN A 264 -3.96 14.91 -2.93
CA ASN A 264 -4.43 14.79 -4.31
C ASN A 264 -5.48 13.68 -4.45
N VAL A 265 -5.30 12.55 -3.76
CA VAL A 265 -6.26 11.43 -3.83
C VAL A 265 -7.61 11.82 -3.23
N PHE A 266 -7.63 12.61 -2.14
CA PHE A 266 -8.87 13.14 -1.58
C PHE A 266 -9.56 14.12 -2.52
N ILE A 267 -8.79 15.01 -3.17
CA ILE A 267 -9.31 15.97 -4.15
C ILE A 267 -9.91 15.22 -5.35
N ASP A 268 -9.20 14.24 -5.90
CA ASP A 268 -9.69 13.42 -7.02
C ASP A 268 -11.00 12.72 -6.66
N MET A 269 -11.10 12.13 -5.47
CA MET A 269 -12.32 11.47 -5.00
C MET A 269 -13.46 12.46 -4.75
N PHE A 270 -13.18 13.65 -4.24
CA PHE A 270 -14.18 14.69 -4.05
C PHE A 270 -14.84 15.05 -5.40
N PHE A 271 -14.06 15.33 -6.43
CA PHE A 271 -14.60 15.63 -7.76
C PHE A 271 -15.25 14.42 -8.44
N ALA A 272 -14.68 13.21 -8.25
CA ALA A 272 -15.25 11.98 -8.76
C ALA A 272 -16.65 11.69 -8.22
N SER A 273 -17.01 12.23 -7.04
CA SER A 273 -18.33 12.04 -6.44
C SER A 273 -19.50 12.56 -7.29
N SER A 274 -19.21 13.45 -8.23
CA SER A 274 -20.21 14.01 -9.16
C SER A 274 -20.58 13.05 -10.32
N PHE A 275 -19.80 11.98 -10.51
CA PHE A 275 -19.99 11.06 -11.64
C PHE A 275 -20.09 9.62 -11.16
N GLN A 276 -21.18 8.95 -11.46
CA GLN A 276 -21.37 7.54 -11.12
C GLN A 276 -20.36 6.65 -11.86
N GLY A 277 -19.66 5.79 -11.11
CA GLY A 277 -18.63 4.91 -11.62
C GLY A 277 -17.24 5.57 -11.72
N ALA A 278 -17.09 6.85 -11.35
CA ALA A 278 -15.82 7.54 -11.47
C ALA A 278 -14.79 7.03 -10.44
N ALA A 279 -15.17 6.78 -9.20
CA ALA A 279 -14.27 6.26 -8.19
C ALA A 279 -13.71 4.88 -8.56
N SER A 280 -14.57 3.99 -9.04
CA SER A 280 -14.16 2.68 -9.59
C SER A 280 -13.26 2.84 -10.81
N GLY A 281 -13.64 3.74 -11.74
CA GLY A 281 -12.85 4.03 -12.93
C GLY A 281 -11.47 4.57 -12.61
N LEU A 282 -11.34 5.49 -11.65
CA LEU A 282 -10.06 5.99 -11.16
C LEU A 282 -9.22 4.87 -10.55
N ALA A 283 -9.81 3.98 -9.76
CA ALA A 283 -9.11 2.86 -9.17
C ALA A 283 -8.56 1.90 -10.24
N TYR A 284 -9.33 1.54 -11.27
CA TYR A 284 -8.88 0.70 -12.36
C TYR A 284 -7.84 1.38 -13.25
N GLY A 285 -8.06 2.65 -13.63
CA GLY A 285 -7.13 3.42 -14.43
C GLY A 285 -5.77 3.61 -13.74
N ASN A 286 -5.80 4.01 -12.47
CA ASN A 286 -4.59 4.14 -11.66
C ASN A 286 -3.83 2.81 -11.55
N PHE A 287 -4.53 1.69 -11.34
CA PHE A 287 -3.92 0.37 -11.27
C PHE A 287 -3.15 0.02 -12.54
N LEU A 288 -3.72 0.25 -13.73
CA LEU A 288 -3.06 -0.02 -15.01
C LEU A 288 -1.79 0.81 -15.21
N ILE A 289 -1.80 2.06 -14.78
CA ILE A 289 -0.63 2.96 -14.91
C ILE A 289 0.44 2.66 -13.87
N GLN A 290 0.06 2.37 -12.62
CA GLN A 290 1.01 2.13 -11.53
C GLN A 290 1.89 0.88 -11.74
N ALA A 291 1.39 -0.14 -12.43
CA ALA A 291 2.15 -1.36 -12.68
C ALA A 291 3.40 -1.11 -13.55
N PRO A 292 3.32 -0.52 -14.76
CA PRO A 292 4.49 -0.17 -15.57
C PRO A 292 5.35 0.92 -14.94
N LEU A 293 4.75 1.96 -14.33
CA LEU A 293 5.50 3.02 -13.66
C LEU A 293 6.39 2.45 -12.55
N GLY A 294 5.86 1.55 -11.72
CA GLY A 294 6.66 0.92 -10.67
C GLY A 294 7.83 0.09 -11.19
N ILE A 295 7.70 -0.54 -12.35
CA ILE A 295 8.81 -1.27 -13.00
C ILE A 295 9.86 -0.28 -13.51
N LEU A 296 9.42 0.78 -14.19
CA LEU A 296 10.33 1.79 -14.76
C LEU A 296 11.07 2.57 -13.68
N SER A 297 10.36 3.06 -12.66
CA SER A 297 10.96 3.78 -11.53
C SER A 297 12.04 2.93 -10.86
N ASN A 298 11.75 1.67 -10.57
CA ASN A 298 12.72 0.76 -9.98
C ASN A 298 13.92 0.45 -10.91
N SER A 299 13.67 0.35 -12.22
CA SER A 299 14.73 -0.02 -13.18
C SER A 299 15.63 1.15 -13.56
N LEU A 300 15.08 2.39 -13.61
CA LEU A 300 15.79 3.58 -14.03
C LEU A 300 16.38 4.35 -12.83
N ILE A 301 15.58 4.59 -11.80
CA ILE A 301 15.94 5.52 -10.71
C ILE A 301 16.82 4.84 -9.66
N LEU A 302 16.49 3.61 -9.24
CA LEU A 302 17.26 2.94 -8.20
C LEU A 302 18.76 2.78 -8.51
N PRO A 303 19.19 2.44 -9.75
CA PRO A 303 20.61 2.37 -10.06
C PRO A 303 21.35 3.71 -10.08
N LEU A 304 20.62 4.84 -10.27
CA LEU A 304 21.22 6.17 -10.29
C LEU A 304 21.61 6.66 -8.88
N LEU A 305 20.88 6.28 -7.83
CA LEU A 305 21.12 6.72 -6.46
C LEU A 305 22.55 6.42 -5.96
N PRO A 306 23.10 5.19 -6.09
CA PRO A 306 24.49 4.90 -5.71
C PRO A 306 25.50 5.67 -6.54
N GLN A 307 25.22 5.88 -7.84
CA GLN A 307 26.10 6.64 -8.73
C GLN A 307 26.18 8.11 -8.30
N PHE A 308 25.03 8.74 -7.99
CA PHE A 308 24.99 10.11 -7.49
C PHE A 308 25.72 10.25 -6.15
N SER A 309 25.52 9.31 -5.22
CA SER A 309 26.23 9.29 -3.94
C SER A 309 27.75 9.20 -4.12
N LYS A 310 28.22 8.36 -5.05
CA LYS A 310 29.64 8.20 -5.37
C LYS A 310 30.25 9.45 -6.00
N LEU A 311 29.54 10.09 -6.95
CA LEU A 311 30.01 11.32 -7.59
C LEU A 311 30.04 12.48 -6.61
N ARG A 312 29.02 12.59 -5.74
CA ARG A 312 28.96 13.59 -4.68
C ARG A 312 30.12 13.43 -3.68
N SER A 313 30.44 12.21 -3.27
CA SER A 313 31.57 11.94 -2.36
C SER A 313 32.91 12.31 -2.97
N LYS A 314 33.06 12.21 -4.30
CA LYS A 314 34.24 12.64 -5.07
C LYS A 314 34.23 14.15 -5.39
N LYS A 315 33.19 14.89 -5.03
CA LYS A 315 32.99 16.30 -5.40
C LYS A 315 32.98 16.55 -6.92
N ASP A 316 32.67 15.51 -7.71
CA ASP A 316 32.58 15.61 -9.17
C ASP A 316 31.18 16.13 -9.57
N LEU A 317 31.03 17.45 -9.54
CA LEU A 317 29.77 18.12 -9.90
C LEU A 317 29.45 17.98 -11.39
N ARG A 318 30.46 17.94 -12.26
CA ARG A 318 30.25 17.78 -13.72
C ARG A 318 29.76 16.37 -14.05
N GLY A 319 30.37 15.35 -13.47
CA GLY A 319 29.89 13.97 -13.59
C GLY A 319 28.49 13.78 -13.03
N LEU A 320 28.17 14.42 -11.90
CA LEU A 320 26.85 14.40 -11.31
C LEU A 320 25.81 15.02 -12.25
N GLN A 321 26.10 16.22 -12.79
CA GLN A 321 25.20 16.91 -13.73
C GLN A 321 24.99 16.09 -15.01
N LYS A 322 26.05 15.52 -15.59
CA LYS A 322 25.95 14.66 -16.79
C LYS A 322 25.06 13.44 -16.55
N ASN A 323 25.27 12.72 -15.45
CA ASN A 323 24.44 11.55 -15.14
C ASN A 323 22.98 11.92 -14.81
N LEU A 324 22.75 13.06 -14.19
CA LEU A 324 21.40 13.56 -13.92
C LEU A 324 20.69 13.91 -15.22
N MET A 325 21.34 14.62 -16.15
CA MET A 325 20.78 14.94 -17.46
C MET A 325 20.47 13.69 -18.26
N SER A 326 21.40 12.71 -18.31
CA SER A 326 21.14 11.42 -18.98
C SER A 326 19.96 10.67 -18.33
N GLY A 327 19.85 10.68 -17.00
CA GLY A 327 18.70 10.09 -16.31
C GLY A 327 17.38 10.74 -16.71
N ILE A 328 17.34 12.08 -16.77
CA ILE A 328 16.19 12.87 -17.22
C ILE A 328 15.83 12.52 -18.68
N GLU A 329 16.80 12.45 -19.58
CA GLU A 329 16.59 12.08 -20.98
C GLU A 329 15.98 10.68 -21.12
N TYR A 330 16.50 9.68 -20.39
CA TYR A 330 15.94 8.31 -20.38
C TYR A 330 14.52 8.29 -19.81
N CYS A 331 14.25 8.99 -18.71
CA CYS A 331 12.90 9.11 -18.18
C CYS A 331 11.95 9.78 -19.17
N PHE A 332 12.40 10.82 -19.87
CA PHE A 332 11.59 11.52 -20.88
C PHE A 332 11.24 10.62 -22.04
N LEU A 333 12.22 10.00 -22.68
CA LEU A 333 12.00 9.09 -23.82
C LEU A 333 11.07 7.92 -23.44
N THR A 334 11.31 7.31 -22.27
CA THR A 334 10.50 6.19 -21.80
C THR A 334 9.07 6.64 -21.45
N SER A 335 8.90 7.84 -20.90
CA SER A 335 7.60 8.38 -20.56
C SER A 335 6.76 8.68 -21.80
N ILE A 336 7.35 9.26 -22.86
CA ILE A 336 6.67 9.53 -24.13
C ILE A 336 6.23 8.23 -24.78
N PHE A 337 7.12 7.25 -24.85
CA PHE A 337 6.78 5.93 -25.40
C PHE A 337 5.62 5.29 -24.64
N LEU A 338 5.68 5.29 -23.32
CA LEU A 338 4.63 4.71 -22.48
C LEU A 338 3.30 5.47 -22.61
N THR A 339 3.35 6.80 -22.64
CA THR A 339 2.17 7.64 -22.88
C THR A 339 1.54 7.32 -24.21
N GLY A 340 2.33 7.29 -25.29
CA GLY A 340 1.86 6.95 -26.64
C GLY A 340 1.25 5.55 -26.69
N PHE A 341 1.88 4.57 -26.02
CA PHE A 341 1.37 3.21 -25.93
C PHE A 341 -0.01 3.17 -25.25
N PHE A 342 -0.15 3.81 -24.07
CA PHE A 342 -1.44 3.83 -23.35
C PHE A 342 -2.52 4.61 -24.11
N ILE A 343 -2.17 5.72 -24.77
CA ILE A 343 -3.15 6.48 -25.56
C ILE A 343 -3.61 5.69 -26.79
N THR A 344 -2.69 4.99 -27.48
CA THR A 344 -3.02 4.23 -28.68
C THR A 344 -3.81 2.96 -28.36
N PHE A 345 -3.41 2.22 -27.35
CA PHE A 345 -3.98 0.91 -27.00
C PHE A 345 -4.92 0.96 -25.79
N ASN A 346 -5.45 2.15 -25.40
CA ASN A 346 -6.28 2.31 -24.21
C ASN A 346 -7.45 1.31 -24.15
N ASN A 347 -8.19 1.15 -25.23
CA ASN A 347 -9.35 0.27 -25.29
C ASN A 347 -8.95 -1.20 -25.16
N GLN A 348 -7.95 -1.63 -25.92
CA GLN A 348 -7.46 -3.01 -25.92
C GLN A 348 -6.87 -3.41 -24.56
N ILE A 349 -6.16 -2.51 -23.91
CA ILE A 349 -5.58 -2.75 -22.58
C ILE A 349 -6.68 -2.96 -21.54
N VAL A 350 -7.65 -2.05 -21.47
CA VAL A 350 -8.76 -2.14 -20.51
C VAL A 350 -9.59 -3.39 -20.77
N GLN A 351 -9.93 -3.65 -22.04
CA GLN A 351 -10.70 -4.81 -22.46
C GLN A 351 -9.99 -6.12 -22.09
N PHE A 352 -8.73 -6.25 -22.47
CA PHE A 352 -7.95 -7.46 -22.19
C PHE A 352 -7.81 -7.74 -20.69
N VAL A 353 -7.59 -6.70 -19.89
CA VAL A 353 -7.33 -6.88 -18.45
C VAL A 353 -8.63 -7.06 -17.66
N PHE A 354 -9.68 -6.29 -17.95
CA PHE A 354 -10.85 -6.20 -17.08
C PHE A 354 -12.17 -6.67 -17.66
N GLU A 355 -12.39 -6.62 -19.00
CA GLU A 355 -13.69 -6.89 -19.61
C GLU A 355 -14.10 -8.35 -19.46
N ARG A 356 -14.69 -8.66 -18.30
CA ARG A 356 -15.25 -9.96 -17.95
C ARG A 356 -16.24 -9.84 -16.79
N GLY A 357 -17.24 -10.75 -16.76
CA GLY A 357 -18.26 -10.78 -15.70
C GLY A 357 -19.06 -9.48 -15.64
N ALA A 358 -19.08 -8.83 -14.46
CA ALA A 358 -19.80 -7.57 -14.25
C ALA A 358 -19.09 -6.34 -14.90
N PHE A 359 -17.86 -6.48 -15.37
CA PHE A 359 -17.16 -5.42 -16.09
C PHE A 359 -17.45 -5.56 -17.59
N ASP A 360 -18.46 -4.85 -18.04
CA ASP A 360 -18.96 -4.87 -19.42
C ASP A 360 -18.22 -3.86 -20.34
N TYR A 361 -18.63 -3.83 -21.61
CA TYR A 361 -18.08 -2.89 -22.57
C TYR A 361 -18.36 -1.42 -22.22
N ALA A 362 -19.50 -1.12 -21.57
CA ALA A 362 -19.79 0.24 -21.10
C ALA A 362 -18.79 0.68 -20.00
N ALA A 363 -18.40 -0.24 -19.11
CA ALA A 363 -17.33 -0.02 -18.14
C ALA A 363 -15.98 0.21 -18.85
N THR A 364 -15.66 -0.57 -19.89
CA THR A 364 -14.45 -0.38 -20.71
C THR A 364 -14.39 1.03 -21.29
N LEU A 365 -15.50 1.55 -21.86
CA LEU A 365 -15.56 2.90 -22.42
C LEU A 365 -15.32 4.00 -21.37
N LYS A 366 -15.81 3.83 -20.15
CA LYS A 366 -15.56 4.79 -19.05
C LYS A 366 -14.09 4.77 -18.62
N VAL A 367 -13.55 3.57 -18.36
CA VAL A 367 -12.19 3.41 -17.84
C VAL A 367 -11.12 3.80 -18.86
N LYS A 368 -11.32 3.54 -20.17
CA LYS A 368 -10.35 3.95 -21.19
C LYS A 368 -10.13 5.46 -21.24
N ASN A 369 -11.20 6.26 -21.07
CA ASN A 369 -11.08 7.71 -21.06
C ASN A 369 -10.28 8.21 -19.85
N ILE A 370 -10.50 7.60 -18.69
CA ILE A 370 -9.72 7.86 -17.47
C ILE A 370 -8.27 7.42 -17.65
N LEU A 371 -8.04 6.29 -18.31
CA LEU A 371 -6.69 5.79 -18.62
C LEU A 371 -5.92 6.76 -19.51
N ILE A 372 -6.56 7.38 -20.51
CA ILE A 372 -5.95 8.42 -21.35
C ILE A 372 -5.51 9.62 -20.50
N ALA A 373 -6.39 10.09 -19.59
CA ALA A 373 -6.07 11.21 -18.70
C ALA A 373 -4.86 10.90 -17.81
N TYR A 374 -4.81 9.71 -17.22
CA TYR A 374 -3.66 9.25 -16.45
C TYR A 374 -2.39 9.09 -17.29
N ALA A 375 -2.52 8.63 -18.56
CA ALA A 375 -1.39 8.45 -19.47
C ALA A 375 -0.68 9.77 -19.76
N VAL A 376 -1.42 10.87 -19.93
CA VAL A 376 -0.84 12.22 -20.08
C VAL A 376 -0.03 12.63 -18.85
N GLY A 377 -0.38 12.13 -17.66
CA GLY A 377 0.34 12.39 -16.41
C GLY A 377 1.65 11.59 -16.25
N ILE A 378 1.90 10.54 -17.06
CA ILE A 378 3.07 9.66 -16.91
C ILE A 378 4.40 10.40 -16.88
N PRO A 379 4.69 11.38 -17.79
CA PRO A 379 5.94 12.13 -17.75
C PRO A 379 6.17 12.80 -16.40
N PHE A 380 5.12 13.44 -15.85
CA PHE A 380 5.21 14.14 -14.57
C PHE A 380 5.45 13.20 -13.38
N TYR A 381 4.89 11.98 -13.42
CA TYR A 381 5.14 10.96 -12.40
C TYR A 381 6.61 10.52 -12.39
N LEU A 382 7.21 10.24 -13.57
CA LEU A 382 8.60 9.83 -13.67
C LEU A 382 9.60 10.94 -13.35
N TYR A 383 9.21 12.22 -13.56
CA TYR A 383 10.05 13.36 -13.19
C TYR A 383 10.02 13.66 -11.68
N ARG A 384 8.93 13.31 -11.01
CA ARG A 384 8.80 13.51 -9.57
C ARG A 384 9.71 12.58 -8.77
N ASP A 385 9.86 11.32 -9.19
CA ASP A 385 10.64 10.27 -8.52
C ASP A 385 12.15 10.45 -8.75
#